data_3f4b317df19dd986b0833f3232d64bf1
#
_entry.id   3f4b317df19dd986b0833f3232d64bf1
#
_cell.length_a   1.000
_cell.length_b   1.000
_cell.length_c   1.000
_cell.angle_alpha   90.00
_cell.angle_beta   90.00
_cell.angle_gamma   90.00
#
_symmetry.space_group_name_H-M   'P 1'
#
loop_
_entity.id
_entity.type
_entity.pdbx_description
1 polymer ?
#
loop_
_entity_poly.entity_id
_entity_poly.type
_entity_poly.pdbx_seq_one_letter_code
_entity_poly.pdbx_strand_id
1 'polypeptide(L)'
;VAEVTDVAPAQAPPAPTTLGELRATGAAFRPVKAEIRANLLARLGAGEPSLPGIVGFEDTVVPEVERALIAGHDLVLLGERGQGKTRLIRTLVGLLDEWTPVLAGSELNEHPLHPISVWAHRQITEHGDDTPVGWLHRSERFGEKLATPDTSVGDLIGDVDPIKVAEGRTLGDPETVHYGLVPRTNRGIFSVNELPDLAERIQVALLNVLEERDIQIRGYRVRLPLDLLLVASANPEDYTNRGRIITPLKDRFGAEVRTHYPLELADEIRLLHQEAQTSGLGAPSGHDGFDAPVVPQHLAEIVARFTRLVRESSHVDQRSGVSARFAIAGLETVAASAVRRAAIAGETRPVARVVDLPGIVPASRGKVEFADSGSDPDDDREMEVLEHLLRQATAQTFRARCGGLDLTGLQEHFTGGETVESGELVPGAALLGQLGTIPRLAELLGRLGVPEGEESAEQAAAAVEFALEGLYLTRRLAKDTDGTRTVYGA
;
A
#
# COMPACT_ATOMS: atom_id res chain seq x y z
N VAL A 1 -1.08 5.41 6.03
CA VAL A 1 -1.80 4.18 5.67
C VAL A 1 -2.71 3.87 6.84
N ALA A 2 -4.01 4.25 6.73
CA ALA A 2 -5.02 3.77 7.67
C ALA A 2 -4.99 2.24 7.58
N GLU A 3 -4.63 1.58 8.65
CA GLU A 3 -4.55 0.13 8.70
C GLU A 3 -5.97 -0.41 8.46
N VAL A 4 -6.12 -1.26 7.45
CA VAL A 4 -7.39 -1.97 7.14
C VAL A 4 -7.87 -2.78 8.36
N THR A 5 -6.98 -2.99 9.33
CA THR A 5 -7.22 -3.66 10.60
C THR A 5 -7.83 -2.76 11.69
N ASP A 6 -7.80 -1.43 11.50
CA ASP A 6 -8.23 -0.45 12.53
C ASP A 6 -9.65 0.11 12.28
N VAL A 7 -10.43 -0.57 11.46
CA VAL A 7 -11.83 -0.20 11.22
C VAL A 7 -12.64 -0.60 12.46
N ALA A 8 -13.16 0.39 13.19
CA ALA A 8 -14.11 0.15 14.26
C ALA A 8 -15.26 -0.74 13.74
N PRO A 9 -15.75 -1.71 14.55
CA PRO A 9 -16.81 -2.60 14.14
C PRO A 9 -18.07 -1.80 13.74
N ALA A 10 -18.62 -2.12 12.57
CA ALA A 10 -19.84 -1.50 12.07
C ALA A 10 -21.07 -1.92 12.90
N GLN A 11 -20.99 -3.09 13.55
CA GLN A 11 -22.06 -3.65 14.36
C GLN A 11 -21.53 -4.02 15.76
N ALA A 12 -22.41 -3.94 16.75
CA ALA A 12 -22.11 -4.48 18.08
C ALA A 12 -21.95 -6.02 18.02
N PRO A 13 -21.16 -6.61 18.92
CA PRO A 13 -21.05 -8.07 18.99
C PRO A 13 -22.43 -8.72 19.18
N PRO A 14 -22.64 -9.94 18.62
CA PRO A 14 -23.89 -10.69 18.81
C PRO A 14 -24.21 -10.96 20.28
N ALA A 15 -25.50 -11.14 20.57
CA ALA A 15 -26.01 -11.31 21.92
C ALA A 15 -25.65 -12.62 22.65
N PRO A 16 -25.48 -13.81 22.00
CA PRO A 16 -25.16 -15.03 22.73
C PRO A 16 -23.87 -14.91 23.55
N THR A 17 -23.96 -15.19 24.85
CA THR A 17 -22.85 -15.14 25.81
C THR A 17 -22.50 -16.50 26.39
N THR A 18 -23.35 -17.51 26.12
CA THR A 18 -23.14 -18.90 26.54
C THR A 18 -23.24 -19.87 25.38
N LEU A 19 -22.68 -21.06 25.53
CA LEU A 19 -22.73 -22.13 24.54
C LEU A 19 -24.18 -22.57 24.25
N GLY A 20 -25.04 -22.64 25.28
CA GLY A 20 -26.44 -22.96 25.15
C GLY A 20 -27.21 -21.93 24.30
N GLU A 21 -26.99 -20.63 24.58
CA GLU A 21 -27.57 -19.55 23.79
C GLU A 21 -27.09 -19.62 22.34
N LEU A 22 -25.78 -19.86 22.11
CA LEU A 22 -25.22 -19.99 20.78
C LEU A 22 -25.85 -21.16 20.02
N ARG A 23 -26.04 -22.32 20.65
CA ARG A 23 -26.72 -23.48 20.06
C ARG A 23 -28.16 -23.18 19.68
N ALA A 24 -28.87 -22.42 20.54
CA ALA A 24 -30.25 -22.01 20.30
C ALA A 24 -30.43 -21.12 19.06
N THR A 25 -29.39 -20.39 18.65
CA THR A 25 -29.43 -19.63 17.38
C THR A 25 -29.33 -20.50 16.12
N GLY A 26 -29.06 -21.80 16.24
CA GLY A 26 -28.77 -22.67 15.10
C GLY A 26 -27.37 -22.45 14.50
N ALA A 27 -26.47 -21.78 15.23
CA ALA A 27 -25.10 -21.57 14.78
C ALA A 27 -24.39 -22.90 14.50
N ALA A 28 -23.61 -22.93 13.44
CA ALA A 28 -22.81 -24.07 13.04
C ALA A 28 -21.33 -23.66 12.87
N PHE A 29 -20.44 -24.62 13.16
CA PHE A 29 -19.03 -24.43 12.87
C PHE A 29 -18.79 -24.40 11.36
N ARG A 30 -18.06 -23.38 10.90
CA ARG A 30 -17.62 -23.23 9.52
C ARG A 30 -16.12 -22.98 9.51
N PRO A 31 -15.29 -23.81 8.83
CA PRO A 31 -13.85 -23.56 8.71
C PRO A 31 -13.55 -22.20 8.04
N VAL A 32 -12.44 -21.55 8.40
CA VAL A 32 -12.04 -20.23 7.90
C VAL A 32 -12.01 -20.17 6.37
N LYS A 33 -11.44 -21.18 5.72
CA LYS A 33 -11.40 -21.23 4.25
C LYS A 33 -12.80 -21.37 3.61
N ALA A 34 -13.73 -22.02 4.29
CA ALA A 34 -15.13 -22.11 3.84
C ALA A 34 -15.90 -20.81 4.10
N GLU A 35 -15.61 -20.12 5.20
CA GLU A 35 -16.11 -18.80 5.52
C GLU A 35 -15.70 -17.77 4.45
N ILE A 36 -14.38 -17.65 4.18
CA ILE A 36 -13.82 -16.77 3.14
C ILE A 36 -14.43 -17.06 1.77
N ARG A 37 -14.54 -18.33 1.39
CA ARG A 37 -15.18 -18.75 0.13
C ARG A 37 -16.62 -18.28 0.04
N ALA A 38 -17.41 -18.48 1.08
CA ALA A 38 -18.83 -18.10 1.09
C ALA A 38 -19.01 -16.58 0.95
N ASN A 39 -18.22 -15.81 1.70
CA ASN A 39 -18.28 -14.36 1.67
C ASN A 39 -17.78 -13.79 0.33
N LEU A 40 -16.72 -14.38 -0.24
CA LEU A 40 -16.22 -14.02 -1.56
C LEU A 40 -17.29 -14.29 -2.64
N LEU A 41 -17.91 -15.47 -2.64
CA LEU A 41 -18.95 -15.80 -3.61
C LEU A 41 -20.19 -14.90 -3.47
N ALA A 42 -20.54 -14.53 -2.23
CA ALA A 42 -21.64 -13.60 -2.00
C ALA A 42 -21.36 -12.22 -2.61
N ARG A 43 -20.15 -11.65 -2.42
CA ARG A 43 -19.75 -10.38 -3.04
C ARG A 43 -19.75 -10.45 -4.56
N LEU A 44 -19.13 -11.50 -5.12
CA LEU A 44 -19.11 -11.70 -6.57
C LEU A 44 -20.54 -11.82 -7.15
N GLY A 45 -21.43 -12.53 -6.46
CA GLY A 45 -22.83 -12.66 -6.85
C GLY A 45 -23.62 -11.35 -6.74
N ALA A 46 -23.23 -10.44 -5.86
CA ALA A 46 -23.79 -9.11 -5.72
C ALA A 46 -23.18 -8.08 -6.72
N GLY A 47 -22.16 -8.45 -7.49
CA GLY A 47 -21.43 -7.54 -8.37
C GLY A 47 -20.55 -6.54 -7.61
N GLU A 48 -20.22 -6.81 -6.35
CA GLU A 48 -19.36 -5.98 -5.53
C GLU A 48 -17.88 -6.34 -5.74
N PRO A 49 -16.96 -5.37 -5.61
CA PRO A 49 -15.53 -5.66 -5.62
C PRO A 49 -15.18 -6.68 -4.55
N SER A 50 -14.54 -7.77 -4.94
CA SER A 50 -14.11 -8.83 -4.00
C SER A 50 -13.08 -8.31 -3.00
N LEU A 51 -12.14 -7.51 -3.47
CA LEU A 51 -11.03 -6.91 -2.73
C LEU A 51 -11.02 -5.38 -2.91
N PRO A 52 -11.87 -4.65 -2.18
CA PRO A 52 -12.02 -3.21 -2.34
C PRO A 52 -10.72 -2.47 -2.01
N GLY A 53 -10.43 -1.40 -2.77
CA GLY A 53 -9.24 -0.57 -2.59
C GLY A 53 -7.95 -1.14 -3.18
N ILE A 54 -8.03 -2.25 -3.91
CA ILE A 54 -6.94 -2.76 -4.74
C ILE A 54 -7.09 -2.13 -6.13
N VAL A 55 -6.02 -1.51 -6.62
CA VAL A 55 -5.99 -0.78 -7.90
C VAL A 55 -4.95 -1.39 -8.83
N GLY A 56 -5.31 -1.57 -10.11
CA GLY A 56 -4.42 -2.05 -11.17
C GLY A 56 -4.20 -3.57 -11.17
N PHE A 57 -4.97 -4.31 -10.37
CA PHE A 57 -4.94 -5.76 -10.27
C PHE A 57 -6.27 -6.41 -10.64
N GLU A 58 -7.27 -5.63 -10.96
CA GLU A 58 -8.66 -6.04 -11.11
C GLU A 58 -8.83 -7.15 -12.14
N ASP A 59 -8.11 -7.07 -13.26
CA ASP A 59 -8.20 -8.03 -14.38
C ASP A 59 -7.09 -9.09 -14.39
N THR A 60 -6.14 -9.03 -13.46
CA THR A 60 -4.94 -9.88 -13.45
C THR A 60 -4.81 -10.67 -12.14
N VAL A 61 -4.26 -10.05 -11.12
CA VAL A 61 -3.92 -10.66 -9.83
C VAL A 61 -5.18 -11.03 -9.03
N VAL A 62 -6.19 -10.16 -9.00
CA VAL A 62 -7.42 -10.36 -8.21
C VAL A 62 -8.14 -11.64 -8.63
N PRO A 63 -8.40 -11.92 -9.93
CA PRO A 63 -9.03 -13.17 -10.35
C PRO A 63 -8.22 -14.43 -10.03
N GLU A 64 -6.89 -14.35 -9.94
CA GLU A 64 -6.06 -15.48 -9.52
C GLU A 64 -6.21 -15.75 -8.03
N VAL A 65 -6.18 -14.68 -7.21
CA VAL A 65 -6.43 -14.78 -5.76
C VAL A 65 -7.82 -15.33 -5.48
N GLU A 66 -8.86 -14.84 -6.15
CA GLU A 66 -10.23 -15.33 -6.02
C GLU A 66 -10.33 -16.82 -6.28
N ARG A 67 -9.78 -17.28 -7.41
CA ARG A 67 -9.79 -18.73 -7.73
C ARG A 67 -9.09 -19.56 -6.68
N ALA A 68 -7.96 -19.09 -6.16
CA ALA A 68 -7.21 -19.77 -5.12
C ALA A 68 -8.01 -19.86 -3.80
N LEU A 69 -8.64 -18.75 -3.39
CA LEU A 69 -9.49 -18.70 -2.19
C LEU A 69 -10.74 -19.58 -2.34
N ILE A 70 -11.38 -19.60 -3.51
CA ILE A 70 -12.51 -20.47 -3.80
C ILE A 70 -12.08 -21.95 -3.74
N ALA A 71 -10.89 -22.28 -4.23
CA ALA A 71 -10.33 -23.61 -4.12
C ALA A 71 -9.89 -23.99 -2.68
N GLY A 72 -9.81 -23.02 -1.77
CA GLY A 72 -9.37 -23.21 -0.38
C GLY A 72 -7.86 -23.40 -0.24
N HIS A 73 -7.10 -22.83 -1.17
CA HIS A 73 -5.65 -22.89 -1.17
C HIS A 73 -5.03 -21.86 -0.21
N ASP A 74 -3.89 -22.22 0.35
CA ASP A 74 -2.95 -21.28 0.93
C ASP A 74 -2.16 -20.60 -0.21
N LEU A 75 -1.73 -19.34 -0.01
CA LEU A 75 -1.26 -18.46 -1.09
C LEU A 75 0.19 -18.01 -0.88
N VAL A 76 0.95 -17.94 -1.96
CA VAL A 76 2.20 -17.18 -2.03
C VAL A 76 2.03 -16.06 -3.04
N LEU A 77 2.23 -14.80 -2.61
CA LEU A 77 2.32 -13.64 -3.48
C LEU A 77 3.78 -13.39 -3.84
N LEU A 78 4.10 -13.53 -5.11
CA LEU A 78 5.44 -13.33 -5.65
C LEU A 78 5.48 -12.03 -6.46
N GLY A 79 6.41 -11.14 -6.15
CA GLY A 79 6.59 -9.90 -6.90
C GLY A 79 7.58 -8.97 -6.25
N GLU A 80 7.99 -7.95 -6.98
CA GLU A 80 8.98 -6.98 -6.55
C GLU A 80 8.52 -6.14 -5.37
N ARG A 81 9.46 -5.40 -4.79
CA ARG A 81 9.18 -4.48 -3.68
C ARG A 81 8.20 -3.39 -4.11
N GLY A 82 7.25 -3.08 -3.22
CA GLY A 82 6.29 -2.00 -3.44
C GLY A 82 5.18 -2.28 -4.46
N GLN A 83 4.98 -3.54 -4.88
CA GLN A 83 3.86 -3.96 -5.72
C GLN A 83 2.55 -4.23 -4.94
N GLY A 84 2.41 -3.71 -3.73
CA GLY A 84 1.15 -3.78 -2.99
C GLY A 84 0.81 -5.13 -2.35
N LYS A 85 1.74 -6.12 -2.32
CA LYS A 85 1.51 -7.47 -1.76
C LYS A 85 0.93 -7.42 -0.34
N THR A 86 1.53 -6.67 0.57
CA THR A 86 1.07 -6.55 1.96
C THR A 86 -0.33 -5.93 2.04
N ARG A 87 -0.64 -4.94 1.19
CA ARG A 87 -1.97 -4.35 1.13
C ARG A 87 -3.00 -5.38 0.67
N LEU A 88 -2.69 -6.12 -0.40
CA LEU A 88 -3.54 -7.19 -0.91
C LEU A 88 -3.83 -8.22 0.19
N ILE A 89 -2.80 -8.67 0.92
CA ILE A 89 -2.95 -9.62 2.03
C ILE A 89 -3.90 -9.07 3.11
N ARG A 90 -3.69 -7.83 3.56
CA ARG A 90 -4.51 -7.21 4.60
C ARG A 90 -5.97 -7.03 4.15
N THR A 91 -6.21 -6.79 2.86
CA THR A 91 -7.57 -6.66 2.32
C THR A 91 -8.37 -7.97 2.43
N LEU A 92 -7.70 -9.13 2.48
CA LEU A 92 -8.35 -10.43 2.67
C LEU A 92 -9.13 -10.53 3.98
N VAL A 93 -8.75 -9.77 5.02
CA VAL A 93 -9.46 -9.70 6.31
C VAL A 93 -10.93 -9.31 6.10
N GLY A 94 -11.21 -8.47 5.10
CA GLY A 94 -12.58 -8.11 4.73
C GLY A 94 -13.45 -9.27 4.25
N LEU A 95 -12.87 -10.42 3.93
CA LEU A 95 -13.60 -11.65 3.57
C LEU A 95 -13.96 -12.55 4.77
N LEU A 96 -13.49 -12.21 5.98
CA LEU A 96 -13.94 -12.85 7.21
C LEU A 96 -15.28 -12.27 7.66
N ASP A 97 -16.08 -13.06 8.36
CA ASP A 97 -17.27 -12.57 9.07
C ASP A 97 -16.87 -11.49 10.08
N GLU A 98 -17.67 -10.47 10.24
CA GLU A 98 -17.35 -9.35 11.14
C GLU A 98 -17.09 -9.83 12.57
N TRP A 99 -17.90 -10.78 13.03
CA TRP A 99 -17.77 -11.41 14.33
C TRP A 99 -17.77 -12.93 14.23
N THR A 100 -16.92 -13.59 14.99
CA THR A 100 -16.91 -15.05 15.16
C THR A 100 -16.99 -15.40 16.64
N PRO A 101 -17.79 -16.43 17.02
CA PRO A 101 -17.84 -16.87 18.42
C PRO A 101 -16.54 -17.61 18.78
N VAL A 102 -16.05 -17.35 20.00
CA VAL A 102 -14.89 -18.02 20.59
C VAL A 102 -15.21 -18.45 22.03
N LEU A 103 -14.53 -19.47 22.52
CA LEU A 103 -14.57 -19.78 23.96
C LEU A 103 -13.87 -18.65 24.73
N ALA A 104 -14.58 -18.06 25.68
CA ALA A 104 -14.04 -16.98 26.48
C ALA A 104 -12.80 -17.44 27.25
N GLY A 105 -11.69 -16.70 27.09
CA GLY A 105 -10.40 -17.03 27.72
C GLY A 105 -9.54 -18.05 26.94
N SER A 106 -9.97 -18.51 25.76
CA SER A 106 -9.15 -19.37 24.91
C SER A 106 -7.99 -18.57 24.28
N GLU A 107 -6.74 -18.99 24.51
CA GLU A 107 -5.55 -18.43 23.84
C GLU A 107 -5.50 -18.79 22.34
N LEU A 108 -6.31 -19.76 21.91
CA LEU A 108 -6.34 -20.30 20.55
C LEU A 108 -7.58 -19.86 19.75
N ASN A 109 -8.36 -18.91 20.27
CA ASN A 109 -9.59 -18.43 19.62
C ASN A 109 -10.52 -19.56 19.18
N GLU A 110 -10.66 -20.61 20.00
CA GLU A 110 -11.37 -21.85 19.64
C GLU A 110 -12.87 -21.59 19.51
N HIS A 111 -13.44 -22.15 18.46
CA HIS A 111 -14.88 -22.08 18.25
C HIS A 111 -15.63 -22.94 19.29
N PRO A 112 -16.67 -22.42 20.00
CA PRO A 112 -17.35 -23.13 21.06
C PRO A 112 -17.96 -24.48 20.65
N LEU A 113 -18.34 -24.62 19.39
CA LEU A 113 -18.86 -25.86 18.82
C LEU A 113 -17.78 -26.79 18.23
N HIS A 114 -16.51 -26.39 18.25
CA HIS A 114 -15.38 -27.15 17.71
C HIS A 114 -14.10 -26.90 18.53
N PRO A 115 -14.09 -27.35 19.81
CA PRO A 115 -12.91 -27.24 20.67
C PRO A 115 -11.77 -28.12 20.14
N ILE A 116 -10.53 -27.63 20.23
CA ILE A 116 -9.34 -28.34 19.74
C ILE A 116 -8.30 -28.63 20.84
N SER A 117 -8.28 -27.84 21.92
CA SER A 117 -7.35 -28.02 23.04
C SER A 117 -7.98 -28.82 24.19
N VAL A 118 -7.10 -29.39 25.01
CA VAL A 118 -7.52 -30.06 26.25
C VAL A 118 -8.23 -29.10 27.18
N TRP A 119 -7.74 -27.88 27.27
CA TRP A 119 -8.36 -26.82 28.06
C TRP A 119 -9.80 -26.55 27.62
N ALA A 120 -10.05 -26.37 26.33
CA ALA A 120 -11.36 -26.08 25.79
C ALA A 120 -12.36 -27.24 26.03
N HIS A 121 -11.93 -28.48 25.82
CA HIS A 121 -12.75 -29.66 26.13
C HIS A 121 -13.12 -29.72 27.61
N ARG A 122 -12.17 -29.41 28.51
CA ARG A 122 -12.43 -29.36 29.94
C ARG A 122 -13.45 -28.28 30.29
N GLN A 123 -13.29 -27.05 29.76
CA GLN A 123 -14.23 -25.95 30.01
C GLN A 123 -15.67 -26.32 29.61
N ILE A 124 -15.86 -26.96 28.44
CA ILE A 124 -17.18 -27.38 27.99
C ILE A 124 -17.72 -28.53 28.84
N THR A 125 -16.87 -29.44 29.30
CA THR A 125 -17.29 -30.55 30.15
C THR A 125 -17.74 -30.09 31.54
N GLU A 126 -17.04 -29.10 32.11
CA GLU A 126 -17.32 -28.57 33.45
C GLU A 126 -18.53 -27.62 33.47
N HIS A 127 -18.73 -26.82 32.42
CA HIS A 127 -19.78 -25.80 32.42
C HIS A 127 -20.99 -26.17 31.54
N GLY A 128 -20.86 -27.15 30.64
CA GLY A 128 -21.96 -27.54 29.75
C GLY A 128 -22.46 -26.39 28.88
N ASP A 129 -23.77 -26.16 28.89
CA ASP A 129 -24.40 -25.07 28.13
C ASP A 129 -24.15 -23.68 28.72
N ASP A 130 -23.71 -23.59 29.98
CA ASP A 130 -23.29 -22.34 30.62
C ASP A 130 -21.85 -21.95 30.27
N THR A 131 -21.14 -22.70 29.44
CA THR A 131 -19.79 -22.38 28.99
C THR A 131 -19.75 -20.97 28.40
N PRO A 132 -18.89 -20.05 28.92
CA PRO A 132 -18.84 -18.68 28.44
C PRO A 132 -18.37 -18.57 26.99
N VAL A 133 -19.09 -17.79 26.19
CA VAL A 133 -18.76 -17.47 24.80
C VAL A 133 -18.43 -15.99 24.67
N GLY A 134 -17.30 -15.68 24.04
CA GLY A 134 -16.91 -14.35 23.62
C GLY A 134 -17.08 -14.19 22.10
N TRP A 135 -16.88 -12.99 21.62
CA TRP A 135 -16.95 -12.66 20.21
C TRP A 135 -15.66 -11.97 19.79
N LEU A 136 -15.04 -12.48 18.75
CA LEU A 136 -13.80 -11.96 18.20
C LEU A 136 -14.09 -11.22 16.88
N HIS A 137 -13.72 -9.93 16.83
CA HIS A 137 -13.86 -9.13 15.62
C HIS A 137 -12.83 -9.55 14.56
N ARG A 138 -13.19 -9.47 13.26
CA ARG A 138 -12.30 -9.87 12.16
C ARG A 138 -10.94 -9.18 12.16
N SER A 139 -10.82 -7.94 12.67
CA SER A 139 -9.53 -7.24 12.79
C SER A 139 -8.54 -7.95 13.72
N GLU A 140 -9.06 -8.68 14.71
CA GLU A 140 -8.25 -9.46 15.66
C GLU A 140 -7.91 -10.87 15.14
N ARG A 141 -8.47 -11.24 13.98
CA ARG A 141 -8.28 -12.54 13.33
C ARG A 141 -7.16 -12.51 12.28
N PHE A 142 -6.30 -11.52 12.32
CA PHE A 142 -5.18 -11.36 11.41
C PHE A 142 -3.86 -11.34 12.17
N GLY A 143 -3.00 -12.30 11.89
CA GLY A 143 -1.64 -12.35 12.39
C GLY A 143 -0.64 -12.09 11.27
N GLU A 144 0.32 -11.20 11.50
CA GLU A 144 1.34 -10.85 10.52
C GLU A 144 2.73 -10.94 11.13
N LYS A 145 3.65 -11.58 10.44
CA LYS A 145 5.08 -11.62 10.81
C LYS A 145 5.93 -11.26 9.61
N LEU A 146 6.78 -10.25 9.77
CA LEU A 146 7.90 -10.04 8.87
C LEU A 146 8.98 -11.09 9.19
N ALA A 147 9.33 -11.89 8.20
CA ALA A 147 10.41 -12.86 8.31
C ALA A 147 11.76 -12.13 8.45
N THR A 148 12.55 -12.57 9.40
CA THR A 148 13.90 -12.10 9.63
C THR A 148 14.79 -13.30 10.00
N PRO A 149 16.10 -13.26 9.74
CA PRO A 149 16.99 -14.39 10.04
C PRO A 149 17.04 -14.79 11.52
N ASP A 150 16.73 -13.87 12.42
CA ASP A 150 16.67 -14.07 13.87
C ASP A 150 15.29 -14.53 14.37
N THR A 151 14.26 -14.60 13.51
CA THR A 151 12.96 -15.15 13.86
C THR A 151 13.13 -16.56 14.45
N SER A 152 12.50 -16.80 15.60
CA SER A 152 12.61 -18.11 16.28
C SER A 152 11.38 -18.99 16.03
N VAL A 153 11.53 -20.32 16.22
CA VAL A 153 10.39 -21.25 16.23
C VAL A 153 9.44 -20.91 17.38
N GLY A 154 9.99 -20.46 18.52
CA GLY A 154 9.21 -20.05 19.68
C GLY A 154 8.25 -18.90 19.38
N ASP A 155 8.70 -17.90 18.59
CA ASP A 155 7.87 -16.75 18.22
C ASP A 155 6.67 -17.15 17.33
N LEU A 156 6.94 -18.08 16.39
CA LEU A 156 5.90 -18.47 15.41
C LEU A 156 5.00 -19.60 15.92
N ILE A 157 5.59 -20.64 16.48
CA ILE A 157 4.88 -21.85 16.86
C ILE A 157 4.60 -21.87 18.37
N GLY A 158 5.61 -21.54 19.16
CA GLY A 158 5.57 -21.56 20.61
C GLY A 158 6.74 -22.28 21.24
N ASP A 159 6.85 -22.15 22.54
CA ASP A 159 7.85 -22.81 23.36
C ASP A 159 7.21 -23.29 24.68
N VAL A 160 7.97 -24.07 25.45
CA VAL A 160 7.56 -24.48 26.78
C VAL A 160 7.66 -23.27 27.73
N ASP A 161 6.60 -23.02 28.48
CA ASP A 161 6.56 -21.98 29.49
C ASP A 161 7.44 -22.37 30.71
N PRO A 162 8.55 -21.69 30.95
CA PRO A 162 9.46 -22.05 32.04
C PRO A 162 8.82 -21.83 33.42
N ILE A 163 7.83 -20.94 33.54
CA ILE A 163 7.13 -20.65 34.80
C ILE A 163 6.27 -21.86 35.17
N LYS A 164 5.47 -22.34 34.22
CA LYS A 164 4.59 -23.50 34.45
C LYS A 164 5.38 -24.79 34.76
N VAL A 165 6.59 -24.93 34.19
CA VAL A 165 7.49 -26.03 34.53
C VAL A 165 8.06 -25.86 35.95
N ALA A 166 8.41 -24.64 36.36
CA ALA A 166 8.87 -24.36 37.71
C ALA A 166 7.77 -24.60 38.77
N GLU A 167 6.50 -24.50 38.40
CA GLU A 167 5.32 -24.83 39.23
C GLU A 167 5.10 -26.34 39.36
N GLY A 168 5.97 -27.18 38.76
CA GLY A 168 5.93 -28.63 38.89
C GLY A 168 5.14 -29.36 37.79
N ARG A 169 4.73 -28.67 36.70
CA ARG A 169 4.10 -29.33 35.55
C ARG A 169 5.16 -30.08 34.74
N THR A 170 4.77 -31.15 34.08
CA THR A 170 5.65 -31.92 33.22
C THR A 170 5.80 -31.25 31.85
N LEU A 171 6.98 -31.38 31.23
CA LEU A 171 7.28 -30.83 29.90
C LEU A 171 6.36 -31.35 28.79
N GLY A 172 5.73 -32.52 28.99
CA GLY A 172 4.80 -33.12 28.04
C GLY A 172 3.34 -32.72 28.23
N ASP A 173 3.05 -31.89 29.24
CA ASP A 173 1.68 -31.38 29.45
C ASP A 173 1.35 -30.29 28.42
N PRO A 174 0.31 -30.46 27.59
CA PRO A 174 -0.11 -29.46 26.61
C PRO A 174 -0.38 -28.08 27.21
N GLU A 175 -0.73 -28.01 28.50
CA GLU A 175 -0.97 -26.76 29.20
C GLU A 175 0.30 -26.01 29.62
N THR A 176 1.49 -26.64 29.49
CA THR A 176 2.79 -25.95 29.71
C THR A 176 3.27 -25.19 28.47
N VAL A 177 2.56 -25.26 27.38
CA VAL A 177 2.93 -24.56 26.14
C VAL A 177 2.57 -23.09 26.22
N HIS A 178 3.51 -22.22 25.83
CA HIS A 178 3.26 -20.84 25.46
C HIS A 178 3.14 -20.79 23.95
N TYR A 179 1.94 -20.50 23.45
CA TYR A 179 1.66 -20.50 22.02
C TYR A 179 2.25 -19.30 21.30
N GLY A 180 2.86 -19.53 20.13
CA GLY A 180 3.36 -18.49 19.24
C GLY A 180 2.25 -17.86 18.39
N LEU A 181 2.67 -17.02 17.43
CA LEU A 181 1.75 -16.25 16.59
C LEU A 181 0.83 -17.13 15.75
N VAL A 182 1.32 -18.24 15.17
CA VAL A 182 0.53 -19.11 14.28
C VAL A 182 -0.64 -19.74 15.03
N PRO A 183 -0.45 -20.45 16.17
CA PRO A 183 -1.56 -20.98 16.95
C PRO A 183 -2.53 -19.91 17.44
N ARG A 184 -2.04 -18.74 17.85
CA ARG A 184 -2.89 -17.63 18.29
C ARG A 184 -3.72 -17.01 17.17
N THR A 185 -3.31 -17.20 15.90
CA THR A 185 -4.08 -16.76 14.74
C THR A 185 -5.10 -17.82 14.28
N ASN A 186 -5.28 -18.90 15.03
CA ASN A 186 -6.33 -19.87 14.77
C ASN A 186 -7.67 -19.16 14.56
N ARG A 187 -8.50 -19.65 13.62
CA ARG A 187 -9.74 -19.03 13.18
C ARG A 187 -9.54 -17.73 12.38
N GLY A 188 -8.34 -17.51 11.82
CA GLY A 188 -7.98 -16.28 11.12
C GLY A 188 -7.10 -16.48 9.90
N ILE A 189 -6.47 -15.38 9.48
CA ILE A 189 -5.50 -15.33 8.39
C ILE A 189 -4.14 -15.07 8.99
N PHE A 190 -3.17 -15.95 8.74
CA PHE A 190 -1.79 -15.75 9.15
C PHE A 190 -0.93 -15.38 7.94
N SER A 191 -0.23 -14.24 8.03
CA SER A 191 0.64 -13.73 6.98
C SER A 191 2.10 -13.82 7.36
N VAL A 192 2.92 -14.34 6.43
CA VAL A 192 4.39 -14.29 6.53
C VAL A 192 4.93 -13.44 5.40
N ASN A 193 5.42 -12.26 5.73
CA ASN A 193 6.08 -11.38 4.76
C ASN A 193 7.56 -11.73 4.63
N GLU A 194 8.09 -11.66 3.42
CA GLU A 194 9.48 -12.01 3.08
C GLU A 194 9.84 -13.46 3.50
N LEU A 195 8.96 -14.42 3.18
CA LEU A 195 9.08 -15.83 3.58
C LEU A 195 10.48 -16.44 3.34
N PRO A 196 11.21 -16.15 2.24
CA PRO A 196 12.57 -16.66 2.01
C PRO A 196 13.59 -16.28 3.09
N ASP A 197 13.37 -15.20 3.85
CA ASP A 197 14.27 -14.77 4.92
C ASP A 197 14.16 -15.64 6.19
N LEU A 198 13.15 -16.51 6.28
CA LEU A 198 13.06 -17.48 7.37
C LEU A 198 14.11 -18.58 7.22
N ALA A 199 14.81 -18.89 8.31
CA ALA A 199 15.69 -20.03 8.35
C ALA A 199 14.94 -21.34 7.98
N GLU A 200 15.60 -22.28 7.29
CA GLU A 200 14.98 -23.52 6.80
C GLU A 200 14.28 -24.32 7.92
N ARG A 201 14.85 -24.34 9.13
CA ARG A 201 14.24 -25.02 10.30
C ARG A 201 12.86 -24.46 10.66
N ILE A 202 12.63 -23.17 10.41
CA ILE A 202 11.34 -22.51 10.70
C ILE A 202 10.36 -22.80 9.59
N GLN A 203 10.82 -22.78 8.34
CA GLN A 203 10.01 -23.19 7.20
C GLN A 203 9.52 -24.65 7.34
N VAL A 204 10.36 -25.55 7.87
CA VAL A 204 9.95 -26.93 8.20
C VAL A 204 8.89 -26.95 9.32
N ALA A 205 9.01 -26.09 10.33
CA ALA A 205 8.00 -26.01 11.38
C ALA A 205 6.65 -25.52 10.83
N LEU A 206 6.65 -24.53 9.92
CA LEU A 206 5.43 -24.08 9.21
C LEU A 206 4.85 -25.19 8.32
N LEU A 207 5.68 -25.97 7.64
CA LEU A 207 5.23 -27.11 6.85
C LEU A 207 4.46 -28.12 7.71
N ASN A 208 4.94 -28.44 8.90
CA ASN A 208 4.24 -29.33 9.81
C ASN A 208 2.85 -28.80 10.21
N VAL A 209 2.74 -27.48 10.46
CA VAL A 209 1.44 -26.85 10.75
C VAL A 209 0.47 -26.96 9.58
N LEU A 210 0.96 -26.77 8.36
CA LEU A 210 0.14 -26.82 7.15
C LEU A 210 -0.32 -28.23 6.79
N GLU A 211 0.58 -29.21 6.94
CA GLU A 211 0.36 -30.58 6.49
C GLU A 211 -0.27 -31.48 7.57
N GLU A 212 0.39 -31.56 8.71
CA GLU A 212 0.02 -32.47 9.78
C GLU A 212 -1.02 -31.86 10.73
N ARG A 213 -1.22 -30.54 10.64
CA ARG A 213 -2.06 -29.78 11.58
C ARG A 213 -1.69 -30.06 13.03
N ASP A 214 -0.40 -30.27 13.28
CA ASP A 214 0.13 -30.40 14.61
C ASP A 214 1.32 -29.45 14.79
N ILE A 215 1.63 -29.14 16.04
CA ILE A 215 2.79 -28.37 16.41
C ILE A 215 3.76 -29.24 17.20
N GLN A 216 5.05 -29.13 16.87
CA GLN A 216 6.11 -29.80 17.62
C GLN A 216 6.88 -28.75 18.44
N ILE A 217 6.84 -28.91 19.75
CA ILE A 217 7.53 -28.03 20.69
C ILE A 217 8.54 -28.89 21.48
N ARG A 218 9.82 -28.59 21.32
CA ARG A 218 10.94 -29.31 21.97
C ARG A 218 10.84 -30.85 21.84
N GLY A 219 10.35 -31.36 20.71
CA GLY A 219 10.19 -32.79 20.46
C GLY A 219 8.88 -33.39 20.97
N TYR A 220 8.05 -32.64 21.67
CA TYR A 220 6.70 -33.07 22.04
C TYR A 220 5.70 -32.70 20.94
N ARG A 221 4.89 -33.67 20.51
CA ARG A 221 3.79 -33.42 19.57
C ARG A 221 2.57 -32.97 20.32
N VAL A 222 2.15 -31.75 20.04
CA VAL A 222 0.84 -31.23 20.51
C VAL A 222 -0.07 -31.18 19.32
N ARG A 223 -1.05 -32.10 19.27
CA ARG A 223 -2.08 -32.09 18.20
C ARG A 223 -3.00 -30.91 18.40
N LEU A 224 -2.86 -29.94 17.52
CA LEU A 224 -3.75 -28.77 17.42
C LEU A 224 -4.18 -28.64 15.95
N PRO A 225 -5.38 -29.14 15.60
CA PRO A 225 -5.89 -29.02 14.24
C PRO A 225 -6.30 -27.57 13.96
N LEU A 226 -5.29 -26.71 13.77
CA LEU A 226 -5.48 -25.30 13.52
C LEU A 226 -6.29 -25.06 12.24
N ASP A 227 -7.23 -24.14 12.33
CA ASP A 227 -8.08 -23.70 11.24
C ASP A 227 -7.71 -22.26 10.86
N LEU A 228 -6.86 -22.12 9.84
CA LEU A 228 -6.37 -20.82 9.37
C LEU A 228 -6.13 -20.84 7.85
N LEU A 229 -6.09 -19.65 7.25
CA LEU A 229 -5.54 -19.41 5.93
C LEU A 229 -4.12 -18.88 6.08
N LEU A 230 -3.14 -19.56 5.47
CA LEU A 230 -1.77 -19.08 5.39
C LEU A 230 -1.56 -18.31 4.08
N VAL A 231 -1.02 -17.09 4.22
CA VAL A 231 -0.62 -16.27 3.07
C VAL A 231 0.82 -15.85 3.26
N ALA A 232 1.65 -16.03 2.26
CA ALA A 232 3.04 -15.60 2.30
C ALA A 232 3.32 -14.59 1.19
N SER A 233 4.32 -13.74 1.42
CA SER A 233 4.90 -12.92 0.34
C SER A 233 6.38 -13.23 0.17
N ALA A 234 6.85 -13.07 -1.07
CA ALA A 234 8.26 -13.21 -1.43
C ALA A 234 8.60 -12.27 -2.58
N ASN A 235 9.87 -11.87 -2.65
CA ASN A 235 10.42 -11.15 -3.80
C ASN A 235 11.19 -12.12 -4.69
N PRO A 236 11.16 -11.98 -6.03
CA PRO A 236 11.90 -12.85 -6.94
C PRO A 236 13.40 -12.86 -6.68
N GLU A 237 13.97 -11.73 -6.25
CA GLU A 237 15.40 -11.60 -5.95
C GLU A 237 15.85 -12.40 -4.73
N ASP A 238 14.97 -12.54 -3.74
CA ASP A 238 15.27 -13.25 -2.51
C ASP A 238 15.48 -14.75 -2.76
N TYR A 239 14.96 -15.29 -3.89
CA TYR A 239 15.23 -16.66 -4.33
C TYR A 239 16.67 -16.90 -4.77
N THR A 240 17.44 -15.86 -5.07
CA THR A 240 18.81 -15.98 -5.60
C THR A 240 19.90 -15.59 -4.61
N ASN A 241 19.63 -14.64 -3.69
CA ASN A 241 20.67 -13.97 -2.92
C ASN A 241 20.59 -14.14 -1.39
N ARG A 242 19.39 -14.29 -0.80
CA ARG A 242 19.23 -14.26 0.68
C ARG A 242 18.65 -15.54 1.28
N GLY A 243 17.98 -16.32 0.51
CA GLY A 243 17.30 -17.53 0.96
C GLY A 243 16.36 -18.05 -0.10
N ARG A 244 15.84 -19.23 0.12
CA ARG A 244 14.85 -19.83 -0.77
C ARG A 244 13.74 -20.48 0.04
N ILE A 245 12.55 -20.51 -0.50
CA ILE A 245 11.50 -21.35 0.06
C ILE A 245 11.89 -22.81 -0.18
N ILE A 246 11.90 -23.61 0.86
CA ILE A 246 12.19 -25.05 0.71
C ILE A 246 11.13 -25.68 -0.20
N THR A 247 11.56 -26.59 -1.07
CA THR A 247 10.68 -27.22 -2.06
C THR A 247 9.43 -27.86 -1.44
N PRO A 248 9.49 -28.58 -0.31
CA PRO A 248 8.31 -29.15 0.32
C PRO A 248 7.29 -28.08 0.76
N LEU A 249 7.75 -26.95 1.28
CA LEU A 249 6.85 -25.85 1.68
C LEU A 249 6.24 -25.16 0.47
N LYS A 250 7.02 -24.93 -0.59
CA LYS A 250 6.54 -24.37 -1.84
C LYS A 250 5.44 -25.23 -2.47
N ASP A 251 5.62 -26.54 -2.46
CA ASP A 251 4.65 -27.52 -3.01
C ASP A 251 3.33 -27.55 -2.22
N ARG A 252 3.34 -27.11 -0.96
CA ARG A 252 2.15 -27.07 -0.09
C ARG A 252 1.30 -25.83 -0.26
N PHE A 253 1.88 -24.72 -0.73
CA PHE A 253 1.06 -23.61 -1.17
C PHE A 253 0.29 -24.00 -2.42
N GLY A 254 -1.03 -24.00 -2.35
CA GLY A 254 -1.89 -24.41 -3.46
C GLY A 254 -1.88 -23.42 -4.63
N ALA A 255 -1.43 -22.17 -4.39
CA ALA A 255 -1.35 -21.14 -5.42
C ALA A 255 -0.16 -20.20 -5.20
N GLU A 256 0.57 -19.97 -6.29
CA GLU A 256 1.55 -18.88 -6.43
C GLU A 256 0.93 -17.82 -7.35
N VAL A 257 0.74 -16.62 -6.83
CA VAL A 257 0.16 -15.50 -7.58
C VAL A 257 1.23 -14.43 -7.77
N ARG A 258 1.44 -14.02 -9.02
CA ARG A 258 2.46 -13.03 -9.37
C ARG A 258 1.86 -11.65 -9.43
N THR A 259 2.40 -10.73 -8.62
CA THR A 259 2.05 -9.32 -8.66
C THR A 259 2.92 -8.56 -9.67
N HIS A 260 2.48 -7.38 -10.04
CA HIS A 260 3.19 -6.47 -10.97
C HIS A 260 2.95 -5.01 -10.55
N TYR A 261 3.66 -4.08 -11.15
CA TYR A 261 3.32 -2.65 -11.04
C TYR A 261 2.08 -2.35 -11.91
N PRO A 262 1.35 -1.24 -11.65
CA PRO A 262 0.22 -0.86 -12.50
C PRO A 262 0.61 -0.86 -13.99
N LEU A 263 -0.14 -1.58 -14.81
CA LEU A 263 0.16 -1.70 -16.25
C LEU A 263 -0.23 -0.43 -16.99
N GLU A 264 -1.37 0.15 -16.60
CA GLU A 264 -1.88 1.35 -17.22
C GLU A 264 -1.48 2.61 -16.42
N LEU A 265 -1.20 3.70 -17.12
CA LEU A 265 -0.90 4.99 -16.47
C LEU A 265 -2.07 5.49 -15.62
N ALA A 266 -3.30 5.24 -16.05
CA ALA A 266 -4.50 5.62 -15.32
C ALA A 266 -4.56 4.95 -13.95
N ASP A 267 -4.13 3.71 -13.84
CA ASP A 267 -4.10 2.97 -12.57
C ASP A 267 -3.01 3.49 -11.64
N GLU A 268 -1.84 3.85 -12.18
CA GLU A 268 -0.79 4.51 -11.40
C GLU A 268 -1.30 5.84 -10.80
N ILE A 269 -2.01 6.64 -11.60
CA ILE A 269 -2.60 7.91 -11.14
C ILE A 269 -3.70 7.64 -10.09
N ARG A 270 -4.57 6.65 -10.29
CA ARG A 270 -5.60 6.26 -9.29
C ARG A 270 -4.95 5.86 -7.97
N LEU A 271 -3.89 5.05 -8.04
CA LEU A 271 -3.14 4.62 -6.87
C LEU A 271 -2.52 5.81 -6.13
N LEU A 272 -1.94 6.78 -6.84
CA LEU A 272 -1.39 7.99 -6.24
C LEU A 272 -2.46 8.78 -5.48
N HIS A 273 -3.62 9.01 -6.09
CA HIS A 273 -4.71 9.74 -5.43
C HIS A 273 -5.29 8.99 -4.23
N GLN A 274 -5.26 7.66 -4.25
CA GLN A 274 -5.76 6.83 -3.16
C GLN A 274 -4.81 6.79 -1.96
N GLU A 275 -3.50 6.74 -2.21
CA GLU A 275 -2.50 6.44 -1.18
C GLU A 275 -1.76 7.67 -0.64
N ALA A 276 -1.61 8.72 -1.46
CA ALA A 276 -0.88 9.90 -1.04
C ALA A 276 -1.67 10.71 0.01
N GLN A 277 -1.01 10.99 1.13
CA GLN A 277 -1.59 11.71 2.25
C GLN A 277 -1.36 13.23 2.09
N THR A 278 -1.96 13.83 1.06
CA THR A 278 -1.81 15.26 0.78
C THR A 278 -2.74 16.15 1.60
N SER A 279 -3.93 15.66 1.95
CA SER A 279 -4.93 16.42 2.72
C SER A 279 -4.46 16.79 4.13
N GLY A 280 -3.62 15.96 4.74
CA GLY A 280 -3.03 16.23 6.07
C GLY A 280 -1.92 17.29 6.09
N LEU A 281 -1.49 17.78 4.93
CA LEU A 281 -0.47 18.82 4.81
C LEU A 281 -1.03 20.24 4.98
N GLY A 282 -2.36 20.41 5.00
CA GLY A 282 -3.01 21.66 5.40
C GLY A 282 -2.84 21.91 6.91
N ALA A 283 -2.93 23.16 7.34
CA ALA A 283 -2.91 23.46 8.77
C ALA A 283 -4.16 22.92 9.47
N PRO A 284 -4.05 22.47 10.75
CA PRO A 284 -5.21 22.09 11.53
C PRO A 284 -6.21 23.26 11.59
N SER A 285 -7.48 22.95 11.38
CA SER A 285 -8.57 23.91 11.46
C SER A 285 -8.50 24.70 12.79
N GLY A 286 -8.25 26.02 12.69
CA GLY A 286 -8.27 26.94 13.85
C GLY A 286 -7.02 27.79 14.11
N HIS A 287 -5.95 27.62 13.36
CA HIS A 287 -4.82 28.56 13.33
C HIS A 287 -4.70 29.14 11.93
N ASP A 288 -4.18 30.36 11.79
CA ASP A 288 -3.96 31.06 10.50
C ASP A 288 -3.26 30.15 9.50
N GLY A 289 -4.01 29.27 8.87
CA GLY A 289 -3.53 28.09 8.21
C GLY A 289 -3.84 28.10 6.74
N PHE A 290 -3.10 27.30 6.03
CA PHE A 290 -3.29 27.02 4.62
C PHE A 290 -4.41 25.99 4.46
N ASP A 291 -5.22 26.12 3.40
CA ASP A 291 -6.08 25.04 2.94
C ASP A 291 -5.25 23.79 2.60
N ALA A 292 -5.90 22.64 2.52
CA ALA A 292 -5.23 21.45 2.03
C ALA A 292 -4.67 21.71 0.61
N PRO A 293 -3.42 21.30 0.34
CA PRO A 293 -2.82 21.56 -0.96
C PRO A 293 -3.57 20.85 -2.08
N VAL A 294 -3.78 21.57 -3.18
CA VAL A 294 -4.34 21.01 -4.40
C VAL A 294 -3.21 20.61 -5.33
N VAL A 295 -3.16 19.34 -5.71
CA VAL A 295 -2.25 18.86 -6.76
C VAL A 295 -3.07 18.68 -8.04
N PRO A 296 -2.92 19.54 -9.05
CA PRO A 296 -3.61 19.42 -10.33
C PRO A 296 -3.32 18.07 -11.01
N GLN A 297 -4.32 17.52 -11.70
CA GLN A 297 -4.24 16.19 -12.33
C GLN A 297 -3.02 16.03 -13.26
N HIS A 298 -2.66 17.08 -14.00
CA HIS A 298 -1.49 17.03 -14.89
C HIS A 298 -0.16 16.87 -14.12
N LEU A 299 -0.05 17.38 -12.90
CA LEU A 299 1.14 17.17 -12.06
C LEU A 299 1.17 15.75 -11.48
N ALA A 300 0.03 15.22 -11.03
CA ALA A 300 -0.05 13.82 -10.61
C ALA A 300 0.32 12.87 -11.78
N GLU A 301 -0.09 13.20 -13.01
CA GLU A 301 0.29 12.47 -14.22
C GLU A 301 1.80 12.57 -14.51
N ILE A 302 2.42 13.72 -14.28
CA ILE A 302 3.88 13.87 -14.41
C ILE A 302 4.60 12.95 -13.44
N VAL A 303 4.18 12.92 -12.16
CA VAL A 303 4.77 12.05 -11.14
C VAL A 303 4.61 10.56 -11.52
N ALA A 304 3.43 10.17 -12.00
CA ALA A 304 3.19 8.80 -12.46
C ALA A 304 4.08 8.43 -13.66
N ARG A 305 4.16 9.30 -14.68
CA ARG A 305 5.03 9.08 -15.85
C ARG A 305 6.52 9.07 -15.46
N PHE A 306 6.93 9.96 -14.59
CA PHE A 306 8.28 9.99 -14.06
C PHE A 306 8.65 8.66 -13.41
N THR A 307 7.79 8.15 -12.54
CA THR A 307 8.00 6.84 -11.90
C THR A 307 8.14 5.72 -12.91
N ARG A 308 7.30 5.70 -13.95
CA ARG A 308 7.39 4.69 -15.03
C ARG A 308 8.69 4.80 -15.81
N LEU A 309 9.09 6.03 -16.17
CA LEU A 309 10.37 6.27 -16.87
C LEU A 309 11.58 5.85 -16.02
N VAL A 310 11.53 6.08 -14.71
CA VAL A 310 12.58 5.61 -13.80
C VAL A 310 12.63 4.08 -13.77
N ARG A 311 11.48 3.39 -13.70
CA ARG A 311 11.41 1.91 -13.79
C ARG A 311 11.94 1.36 -15.09
N GLU A 312 11.71 2.05 -16.22
CA GLU A 312 12.11 1.62 -17.55
C GLU A 312 13.56 2.05 -17.92
N SER A 313 14.18 2.88 -17.08
CA SER A 313 15.52 3.42 -17.35
C SER A 313 16.60 2.34 -17.25
N SER A 314 17.47 2.29 -18.25
CA SER A 314 18.66 1.41 -18.24
C SER A 314 19.72 1.83 -17.21
N HIS A 315 19.61 3.04 -16.64
CA HIS A 315 20.50 3.52 -15.58
C HIS A 315 20.10 3.02 -14.20
N VAL A 316 18.88 2.51 -14.05
CA VAL A 316 18.35 1.97 -12.79
C VAL A 316 18.50 0.47 -12.76
N ASP A 317 18.92 -0.07 -11.61
CA ASP A 317 18.98 -1.53 -11.44
C ASP A 317 17.56 -2.11 -11.47
N GLN A 318 17.28 -2.82 -12.56
CA GLN A 318 15.97 -3.43 -12.80
C GLN A 318 15.61 -4.51 -11.78
N ARG A 319 16.59 -5.04 -11.04
CA ARG A 319 16.38 -6.06 -10.00
C ARG A 319 15.79 -5.46 -8.74
N SER A 320 16.22 -4.25 -8.39
CA SER A 320 15.76 -3.55 -7.19
C SER A 320 14.31 -3.10 -7.29
N GLY A 321 13.83 -2.81 -8.50
CA GLY A 321 12.50 -2.27 -8.77
C GLY A 321 12.30 -0.86 -8.20
N VAL A 322 11.37 -0.11 -8.78
CA VAL A 322 10.99 1.22 -8.25
C VAL A 322 9.59 1.14 -7.66
N SER A 323 9.56 1.12 -6.34
CA SER A 323 8.37 0.90 -5.54
C SER A 323 7.28 1.96 -5.80
N ALA A 324 6.00 1.58 -5.70
CA ALA A 324 4.90 2.54 -5.69
C ALA A 324 5.04 3.61 -4.57
N ARG A 325 5.76 3.29 -3.47
CA ARG A 325 6.10 4.27 -2.42
C ARG A 325 6.96 5.43 -2.93
N PHE A 326 7.74 5.21 -3.99
CA PHE A 326 8.50 6.27 -4.66
C PHE A 326 7.55 7.31 -5.28
N ALA A 327 6.56 6.85 -6.04
CA ALA A 327 5.55 7.70 -6.66
C ALA A 327 4.70 8.45 -5.62
N ILE A 328 4.25 7.74 -4.58
CA ILE A 328 3.46 8.30 -3.47
C ILE A 328 4.26 9.41 -2.77
N ALA A 329 5.49 9.11 -2.34
CA ALA A 329 6.36 10.11 -1.71
C ALA A 329 6.69 11.28 -2.65
N GLY A 330 6.79 11.03 -3.96
CA GLY A 330 6.95 12.06 -4.97
C GLY A 330 5.77 13.02 -4.99
N LEU A 331 4.54 12.51 -5.02
CA LEU A 331 3.33 13.34 -5.00
C LEU A 331 3.18 14.13 -3.70
N GLU A 332 3.46 13.50 -2.56
CA GLU A 332 3.47 14.15 -1.24
C GLU A 332 4.53 15.26 -1.17
N THR A 333 5.70 15.04 -1.77
CA THR A 333 6.77 16.05 -1.85
C THR A 333 6.36 17.25 -2.70
N VAL A 334 5.69 17.02 -3.83
CA VAL A 334 5.15 18.11 -4.67
C VAL A 334 4.11 18.92 -3.90
N ALA A 335 3.19 18.25 -3.21
CA ALA A 335 2.21 18.92 -2.37
C ALA A 335 2.84 19.72 -1.23
N ALA A 336 3.84 19.16 -0.55
CA ALA A 336 4.60 19.86 0.50
C ALA A 336 5.39 21.05 -0.03
N SER A 337 5.97 20.94 -1.23
CA SER A 337 6.65 22.05 -1.91
C SER A 337 5.69 23.20 -2.20
N ALA A 338 4.46 22.88 -2.65
CA ALA A 338 3.42 23.87 -2.87
C ALA A 338 3.02 24.60 -1.57
N VAL A 339 2.87 23.86 -0.45
CA VAL A 339 2.59 24.46 0.87
C VAL A 339 3.74 25.38 1.29
N ARG A 340 4.99 24.92 1.16
CA ARG A 340 6.17 25.73 1.48
C ARG A 340 6.21 27.00 0.64
N ARG A 341 5.98 26.90 -0.66
CA ARG A 341 5.96 28.06 -1.57
C ARG A 341 4.82 29.02 -1.21
N ALA A 342 3.62 28.51 -0.96
CA ALA A 342 2.47 29.33 -0.54
C ALA A 342 2.79 30.11 0.75
N ALA A 343 3.44 29.46 1.74
CA ALA A 343 3.86 30.12 2.97
C ALA A 343 4.85 31.27 2.73
N ILE A 344 5.80 31.08 1.81
CA ILE A 344 6.80 32.12 1.46
C ILE A 344 6.15 33.25 0.67
N ALA A 345 5.26 32.93 -0.27
CA ALA A 345 4.59 33.87 -1.15
C ALA A 345 3.38 34.58 -0.52
N GLY A 346 2.94 34.15 0.68
CA GLY A 346 1.75 34.69 1.36
C GLY A 346 0.42 34.24 0.72
N GLU A 347 0.42 33.11 0.01
CA GLU A 347 -0.78 32.49 -0.55
C GLU A 347 -1.49 31.66 0.51
N THR A 348 -2.83 31.71 0.59
CA THR A 348 -3.62 30.92 1.55
C THR A 348 -4.07 29.59 0.99
N ARG A 349 -4.10 29.45 -0.33
CA ARG A 349 -4.50 28.22 -1.06
C ARG A 349 -3.30 27.62 -1.78
N PRO A 350 -2.60 26.65 -1.20
CA PRO A 350 -1.48 26.02 -1.86
C PRO A 350 -1.96 25.20 -3.08
N VAL A 351 -1.55 25.57 -4.27
CA VAL A 351 -1.78 24.80 -5.49
C VAL A 351 -0.42 24.42 -6.06
N ALA A 352 -0.18 23.13 -6.25
CA ALA A 352 1.09 22.67 -6.81
C ALA A 352 1.28 23.16 -8.25
N ARG A 353 2.51 23.56 -8.57
CA ARG A 353 2.93 24.12 -9.85
C ARG A 353 4.14 23.35 -10.38
N VAL A 354 4.53 23.60 -11.64
CA VAL A 354 5.70 22.95 -12.24
C VAL A 354 6.99 23.26 -11.46
N VAL A 355 7.08 24.46 -10.88
CA VAL A 355 8.22 24.87 -10.04
C VAL A 355 8.39 23.99 -8.77
N ASP A 356 7.35 23.30 -8.36
CA ASP A 356 7.37 22.42 -7.18
C ASP A 356 7.90 21.00 -7.50
N LEU A 357 7.95 20.62 -8.79
CA LEU A 357 8.38 19.29 -9.25
C LEU A 357 9.85 18.94 -8.94
N PRO A 358 10.82 19.87 -9.09
CA PRO A 358 12.23 19.55 -8.83
C PRO A 358 12.50 19.02 -7.42
N GLY A 359 11.64 19.33 -6.44
CA GLY A 359 11.73 18.80 -5.09
C GLY A 359 11.67 17.27 -5.00
N ILE A 360 11.14 16.59 -6.03
CA ILE A 360 11.08 15.12 -6.08
C ILE A 360 12.49 14.53 -6.19
N VAL A 361 13.38 15.17 -6.94
CA VAL A 361 14.70 14.63 -7.28
C VAL A 361 15.54 14.36 -6.03
N PRO A 362 15.78 15.33 -5.12
CA PRO A 362 16.51 15.07 -3.89
C PRO A 362 15.75 14.12 -2.94
N ALA A 363 14.40 14.13 -2.94
CA ALA A 363 13.59 13.21 -2.15
C ALA A 363 13.64 11.75 -2.65
N SER A 364 14.19 11.54 -3.84
CA SER A 364 14.38 10.22 -4.46
C SER A 364 15.67 9.52 -4.02
N ARG A 365 16.59 10.22 -3.34
CA ARG A 365 17.85 9.66 -2.85
C ARG A 365 17.59 8.44 -1.97
N GLY A 366 18.34 7.35 -2.22
CA GLY A 366 18.22 6.09 -1.49
C GLY A 366 16.93 5.29 -1.72
N LYS A 367 16.06 5.75 -2.64
CA LYS A 367 14.85 5.01 -3.06
C LYS A 367 14.99 4.35 -4.43
N VAL A 368 16.02 4.73 -5.18
CA VAL A 368 16.37 4.20 -6.50
C VAL A 368 17.79 3.67 -6.40
N GLU A 369 17.99 2.44 -6.84
CA GLU A 369 19.33 1.83 -6.95
C GLU A 369 19.76 1.95 -8.41
N PHE A 370 20.96 2.53 -8.65
CA PHE A 370 21.49 2.71 -10.00
C PHE A 370 22.39 1.55 -10.40
N ALA A 371 22.36 1.17 -11.68
CA ALA A 371 23.08 0.02 -12.20
C ALA A 371 24.63 0.18 -12.14
N ASP A 372 25.12 1.42 -12.30
CA ASP A 372 26.53 1.81 -12.24
C ASP A 372 26.83 2.68 -11.02
N SER A 373 26.54 2.17 -9.82
CA SER A 373 27.07 2.78 -8.60
C SER A 373 28.55 2.45 -8.47
N GLY A 374 29.37 3.08 -9.32
CA GLY A 374 30.83 3.06 -9.18
C GLY A 374 31.23 3.62 -7.83
N SER A 375 32.40 3.20 -7.32
CA SER A 375 32.94 3.53 -6.01
C SER A 375 33.28 5.01 -5.76
N ASP A 376 32.85 5.90 -6.62
CA ASP A 376 32.97 7.35 -6.48
C ASP A 376 31.59 7.92 -6.18
N PRO A 377 31.37 8.59 -5.04
CA PRO A 377 30.07 9.11 -4.66
C PRO A 377 29.73 10.40 -5.43
N ASP A 378 29.86 10.41 -6.74
CA ASP A 378 29.38 11.51 -7.58
C ASP A 378 27.84 11.41 -7.69
N ASP A 379 27.22 11.85 -6.60
CA ASP A 379 25.78 12.00 -6.37
C ASP A 379 25.11 12.85 -7.46
N ASP A 380 25.89 13.68 -8.15
CA ASP A 380 25.43 14.61 -9.18
C ASP A 380 24.94 13.88 -10.45
N ARG A 381 25.60 12.79 -10.87
CA ARG A 381 25.20 12.07 -12.08
C ARG A 381 23.86 11.34 -11.94
N GLU A 382 23.58 10.79 -10.77
CA GLU A 382 22.31 10.15 -10.46
C GLU A 382 21.18 11.16 -10.47
N MET A 383 21.44 12.34 -9.89
CA MET A 383 20.47 13.44 -9.87
C MET A 383 20.21 13.98 -11.29
N GLU A 384 21.24 14.14 -12.12
CA GLU A 384 21.10 14.55 -13.52
C GLU A 384 20.21 13.60 -14.33
N VAL A 385 20.36 12.28 -14.13
CA VAL A 385 19.51 11.27 -14.75
C VAL A 385 18.06 11.45 -14.30
N LEU A 386 17.80 11.59 -13.01
CA LEU A 386 16.44 11.79 -12.50
C LEU A 386 15.82 13.10 -12.99
N GLU A 387 16.59 14.20 -13.03
CA GLU A 387 16.12 15.45 -13.60
C GLU A 387 15.79 15.33 -15.09
N HIS A 388 16.62 14.60 -15.83
CA HIS A 388 16.35 14.35 -17.26
C HIS A 388 15.04 13.57 -17.45
N LEU A 389 14.81 12.52 -16.66
CA LEU A 389 13.59 11.73 -16.72
C LEU A 389 12.36 12.54 -16.28
N LEU A 390 12.50 13.42 -15.30
CA LEU A 390 11.42 14.31 -14.86
C LEU A 390 11.04 15.32 -15.96
N ARG A 391 12.02 15.92 -16.63
CA ARG A 391 11.78 16.78 -17.82
C ARG A 391 11.12 16.01 -18.95
N GLN A 392 11.52 14.77 -19.17
CA GLN A 392 10.90 13.90 -20.19
C GLN A 392 9.44 13.58 -19.82
N ALA A 393 9.14 13.25 -18.56
CA ALA A 393 7.77 13.03 -18.07
C ALA A 393 6.89 14.26 -18.27
N THR A 394 7.42 15.45 -17.94
CA THR A 394 6.72 16.73 -18.12
C THR A 394 6.41 16.97 -19.59
N ALA A 395 7.38 16.77 -20.49
CA ALA A 395 7.20 16.93 -21.93
C ALA A 395 6.18 15.92 -22.51
N GLN A 396 6.19 14.67 -22.05
CA GLN A 396 5.21 13.66 -22.45
C GLN A 396 3.79 14.05 -22.01
N THR A 397 3.64 14.50 -20.76
CA THR A 397 2.35 14.93 -20.22
C THR A 397 1.83 16.15 -20.98
N PHE A 398 2.70 17.11 -21.29
CA PHE A 398 2.32 18.28 -22.07
C PHE A 398 1.81 17.87 -23.47
N ARG A 399 2.51 16.99 -24.18
CA ARG A 399 2.03 16.50 -25.48
C ARG A 399 0.71 15.75 -25.39
N ALA A 400 0.51 14.97 -24.33
CA ALA A 400 -0.72 14.20 -24.12
C ALA A 400 -1.92 15.11 -23.79
N ARG A 401 -1.71 16.12 -22.94
CA ARG A 401 -2.79 17.00 -22.47
C ARG A 401 -3.05 18.20 -23.37
N CYS A 402 -1.98 18.80 -23.89
CA CYS A 402 -2.06 20.03 -24.68
C CYS A 402 -1.83 19.80 -26.18
N GLY A 403 -1.58 18.55 -26.62
CA GLY A 403 -1.46 18.23 -28.04
C GLY A 403 -2.74 18.58 -28.79
N GLY A 404 -2.60 19.37 -29.87
CA GLY A 404 -3.73 19.86 -30.68
C GLY A 404 -4.39 21.15 -30.17
N LEU A 405 -4.00 21.69 -29.02
CA LEU A 405 -4.41 23.03 -28.60
C LEU A 405 -3.66 24.09 -29.41
N ASP A 406 -4.37 25.16 -29.78
CA ASP A 406 -3.76 26.35 -30.35
C ASP A 406 -3.21 27.24 -29.24
N LEU A 407 -1.92 27.16 -29.00
CA LEU A 407 -1.17 27.94 -28.03
C LEU A 407 -0.46 29.17 -28.66
N THR A 408 -0.82 29.53 -29.89
CA THR A 408 -0.20 30.66 -30.62
C THR A 408 -0.37 31.96 -29.83
N GLY A 409 -1.54 32.20 -29.24
CA GLY A 409 -1.76 33.40 -28.42
C GLY A 409 -0.85 33.52 -27.20
N LEU A 410 -0.46 32.39 -26.61
CA LEU A 410 0.53 32.38 -25.52
C LEU A 410 1.96 32.62 -26.05
N GLN A 411 2.30 32.11 -27.24
CA GLN A 411 3.60 32.33 -27.88
C GLN A 411 3.76 33.76 -28.40
N GLU A 412 2.69 34.36 -28.94
CA GLU A 412 2.68 35.74 -29.46
C GLU A 412 3.01 36.77 -28.36
N HIS A 413 2.65 36.46 -27.10
CA HIS A 413 3.03 37.31 -25.95
C HIS A 413 4.53 37.56 -25.89
N PHE A 414 5.38 36.65 -26.31
CA PHE A 414 6.84 36.74 -26.26
C PHE A 414 7.46 37.36 -27.51
N THR A 415 6.73 37.58 -28.59
CA THR A 415 7.26 38.11 -29.87
C THR A 415 7.75 39.55 -29.76
N GLY A 416 7.28 40.32 -28.77
CA GLY A 416 7.71 41.68 -28.50
C GLY A 416 8.99 41.81 -27.66
N GLY A 417 9.59 40.69 -27.25
CA GLY A 417 10.69 40.68 -26.30
C GLY A 417 10.25 40.70 -24.84
N GLU A 418 8.94 40.48 -24.62
CA GLU A 418 8.39 40.34 -23.27
C GLU A 418 8.84 39.05 -22.64
N THR A 419 8.96 39.06 -21.33
CA THR A 419 9.35 37.90 -20.53
C THR A 419 8.34 37.64 -19.43
N VAL A 420 8.19 36.40 -19.03
CA VAL A 420 7.35 36.00 -17.91
C VAL A 420 8.22 35.36 -16.84
N GLU A 421 8.16 35.93 -15.66
CA GLU A 421 8.87 35.44 -14.48
C GLU A 421 8.02 34.46 -13.72
N SER A 422 8.60 33.30 -13.36
CA SER A 422 8.07 32.29 -12.48
C SER A 422 9.11 31.89 -11.45
N GLY A 423 8.75 31.10 -10.47
CA GLY A 423 9.66 30.58 -9.45
C GLY A 423 9.00 30.46 -8.08
N GLU A 424 9.78 30.03 -7.10
CA GLU A 424 9.28 29.81 -5.73
C GLU A 424 8.78 31.11 -5.04
N LEU A 425 9.33 32.27 -5.44
CA LEU A 425 9.00 33.58 -4.85
C LEU A 425 7.90 34.34 -5.62
N VAL A 426 7.40 33.76 -6.71
CA VAL A 426 6.39 34.41 -7.56
C VAL A 426 5.01 33.83 -7.26
N PRO A 427 4.09 34.61 -6.62
CA PRO A 427 2.72 34.17 -6.40
C PRO A 427 1.98 33.88 -7.71
N GLY A 428 0.99 32.97 -7.69
CA GLY A 428 0.20 32.61 -8.87
C GLY A 428 -0.48 33.82 -9.51
N ALA A 429 -1.06 34.70 -8.70
CA ALA A 429 -1.69 35.93 -9.17
C ALA A 429 -0.70 36.88 -9.88
N ALA A 430 0.55 36.97 -9.37
CA ALA A 430 1.60 37.76 -10.00
C ALA A 430 2.05 37.17 -11.34
N LEU A 431 2.14 35.84 -11.44
CA LEU A 431 2.42 35.16 -12.71
C LEU A 431 1.33 35.47 -13.76
N LEU A 432 0.07 35.33 -13.40
CA LEU A 432 -1.03 35.63 -14.32
C LEU A 432 -1.09 37.11 -14.71
N GLY A 433 -0.78 38.01 -13.76
CA GLY A 433 -0.74 39.44 -14.00
C GLY A 433 0.27 39.89 -15.07
N GLN A 434 1.32 39.12 -15.31
CA GLN A 434 2.33 39.39 -16.33
C GLN A 434 1.83 39.09 -17.76
N LEU A 435 0.84 38.24 -17.89
CA LEU A 435 0.42 37.70 -19.18
C LEU A 435 -0.70 38.52 -19.86
N GLY A 436 -1.41 39.37 -19.11
CA GLY A 436 -2.53 40.12 -19.65
C GLY A 436 -3.65 39.23 -20.21
N THR A 437 -4.30 39.67 -21.30
CA THR A 437 -5.37 38.89 -21.95
C THR A 437 -4.78 37.99 -23.02
N ILE A 438 -4.75 36.68 -22.75
CA ILE A 438 -4.28 35.67 -23.71
C ILE A 438 -5.49 35.10 -24.47
N PRO A 439 -5.50 35.16 -25.82
CA PRO A 439 -6.51 34.50 -26.62
C PRO A 439 -6.55 32.99 -26.33
N ARG A 440 -7.77 32.44 -26.23
CA ARG A 440 -8.01 30.98 -26.00
C ARG A 440 -7.44 30.40 -24.71
N LEU A 441 -7.10 31.23 -23.73
CA LEU A 441 -6.67 30.74 -22.41
C LEU A 441 -7.75 29.82 -21.78
N ALA A 442 -9.02 30.14 -21.96
CA ALA A 442 -10.12 29.33 -21.44
C ALA A 442 -10.13 27.88 -21.98
N GLU A 443 -9.68 27.67 -23.24
CA GLU A 443 -9.57 26.32 -23.81
C GLU A 443 -8.48 25.50 -23.13
N LEU A 444 -7.31 26.12 -22.85
CA LEU A 444 -6.23 25.51 -22.07
C LEU A 444 -6.70 25.16 -20.66
N LEU A 445 -7.32 26.11 -19.96
CA LEU A 445 -7.81 25.93 -18.59
C LEU A 445 -8.85 24.79 -18.52
N GLY A 446 -9.84 24.79 -19.43
CA GLY A 446 -10.84 23.73 -19.51
C GLY A 446 -10.22 22.36 -19.81
N ARG A 447 -9.21 22.31 -20.69
CA ARG A 447 -8.50 21.06 -21.04
C ARG A 447 -7.71 20.48 -19.86
N LEU A 448 -7.18 21.34 -18.99
CA LEU A 448 -6.45 20.96 -17.78
C LEU A 448 -7.37 20.81 -16.54
N GLY A 449 -8.68 20.98 -16.71
CA GLY A 449 -9.66 20.77 -15.65
C GLY A 449 -9.68 21.87 -14.58
N VAL A 450 -9.29 23.09 -14.94
CA VAL A 450 -9.36 24.23 -14.03
C VAL A 450 -10.83 24.66 -13.90
N PRO A 451 -11.40 24.75 -12.68
CA PRO A 451 -12.77 25.19 -12.47
C PRO A 451 -13.00 26.65 -12.94
N GLU A 452 -14.21 26.97 -13.33
CA GLU A 452 -14.59 28.37 -13.60
C GLU A 452 -14.83 29.11 -12.28
N GLY A 453 -14.31 30.33 -12.14
CA GLY A 453 -14.56 31.22 -10.99
C GLY A 453 -13.29 31.88 -10.43
N GLU A 454 -13.49 32.84 -9.53
CA GLU A 454 -12.38 33.57 -8.88
C GLU A 454 -11.52 32.68 -7.96
N GLU A 455 -12.09 31.60 -7.47
CA GLU A 455 -11.37 30.64 -6.61
C GLU A 455 -10.38 29.74 -7.36
N SER A 456 -10.28 29.88 -8.68
CA SER A 456 -9.43 29.09 -9.57
C SER A 456 -8.14 29.78 -10.01
N ALA A 457 -7.84 30.98 -9.50
CA ALA A 457 -6.70 31.77 -9.98
C ALA A 457 -5.36 31.00 -9.79
N GLU A 458 -5.15 30.38 -8.64
CA GLU A 458 -3.94 29.61 -8.37
C GLU A 458 -3.85 28.36 -9.26
N GLN A 459 -5.00 27.72 -9.54
CA GLN A 459 -5.05 26.58 -10.48
C GLN A 459 -4.84 27.02 -11.93
N ALA A 460 -5.33 28.21 -12.30
CA ALA A 460 -5.06 28.81 -13.60
C ALA A 460 -3.57 29.13 -13.76
N ALA A 461 -2.93 29.68 -12.73
CA ALA A 461 -1.49 29.90 -12.72
C ALA A 461 -0.70 28.59 -12.90
N ALA A 462 -1.10 27.51 -12.22
CA ALA A 462 -0.49 26.20 -12.39
C ALA A 462 -0.64 25.68 -13.84
N ALA A 463 -1.80 25.84 -14.43
CA ALA A 463 -2.06 25.43 -15.81
C ALA A 463 -1.24 26.22 -16.83
N VAL A 464 -1.14 27.52 -16.63
CA VAL A 464 -0.35 28.40 -17.50
C VAL A 464 1.14 28.10 -17.38
N GLU A 465 1.66 27.96 -16.16
CA GLU A 465 3.06 27.62 -15.96
C GLU A 465 3.41 26.26 -16.58
N PHE A 466 2.52 25.27 -16.46
CA PHE A 466 2.68 24.01 -17.15
C PHE A 466 2.73 24.15 -18.67
N ALA A 467 1.91 25.05 -19.25
CA ALA A 467 1.94 25.31 -20.68
C ALA A 467 3.25 26.02 -21.11
N LEU A 468 3.75 26.96 -20.31
CA LEU A 468 5.04 27.63 -20.57
C LEU A 468 6.19 26.63 -20.53
N GLU A 469 6.25 25.79 -19.50
CA GLU A 469 7.26 24.74 -19.38
C GLU A 469 7.20 23.75 -20.55
N GLY A 470 5.97 23.35 -20.94
CA GLY A 470 5.76 22.49 -22.09
C GLY A 470 6.21 23.10 -23.42
N LEU A 471 5.98 24.40 -23.63
CA LEU A 471 6.48 25.13 -24.81
C LEU A 471 8.01 25.19 -24.80
N TYR A 472 8.64 25.45 -23.65
CA TYR A 472 10.09 25.38 -23.50
C TYR A 472 10.62 23.97 -23.84
N LEU A 473 10.09 22.92 -23.23
CA LEU A 473 10.53 21.54 -23.45
C LEU A 473 10.30 21.06 -24.90
N THR A 474 9.38 21.70 -25.63
CA THR A 474 9.15 21.48 -27.05
C THR A 474 9.88 22.46 -27.97
N ARG A 475 10.82 23.25 -27.42
CA ARG A 475 11.68 24.21 -28.14
C ARG A 475 10.89 25.33 -28.84
N ARG A 476 9.81 25.79 -28.24
CA ARG A 476 8.99 26.90 -28.74
C ARG A 476 9.18 28.17 -27.92
N LEU A 477 9.77 28.07 -26.75
CA LEU A 477 10.18 29.18 -25.88
C LEU A 477 11.60 28.93 -25.38
N ALA A 478 12.28 29.99 -24.98
CA ALA A 478 13.51 29.94 -24.21
C ALA A 478 13.17 29.97 -22.70
N LYS A 479 14.07 29.45 -21.88
CA LYS A 479 13.99 29.49 -20.43
C LYS A 479 15.36 29.74 -19.85
N ASP A 480 15.44 30.69 -18.95
CA ASP A 480 16.63 30.96 -18.13
C ASP A 480 16.25 30.74 -16.67
N THR A 481 17.12 30.08 -15.90
CA THR A 481 16.86 29.76 -14.49
C THR A 481 18.08 30.14 -13.68
N ASP A 482 17.90 31.05 -12.72
CA ASP A 482 18.90 31.48 -11.75
C ASP A 482 18.37 31.28 -10.32
N GLY A 483 18.85 30.22 -9.69
CA GLY A 483 18.38 29.79 -8.36
C GLY A 483 16.89 29.54 -8.32
N THR A 484 16.13 30.33 -7.55
CA THR A 484 14.68 30.20 -7.37
C THR A 484 13.84 30.93 -8.40
N ARG A 485 14.50 31.69 -9.30
CA ARG A 485 13.86 32.49 -10.33
C ARG A 485 13.96 31.81 -11.69
N THR A 486 12.84 31.72 -12.38
CA THR A 486 12.75 31.24 -13.75
C THR A 486 12.15 32.31 -14.64
N VAL A 487 12.75 32.54 -15.80
CA VAL A 487 12.26 33.50 -16.78
C VAL A 487 12.05 32.80 -18.11
N TYR A 488 10.81 32.88 -18.62
CA TYR A 488 10.48 32.44 -19.96
C TYR A 488 10.52 33.61 -20.94
N GLY A 489 11.03 33.38 -22.15
CA GLY A 489 11.18 34.36 -23.19
C GLY A 489 11.08 33.74 -24.61
N ALA A 490 11.31 34.59 -25.64
CA ALA A 490 11.31 34.12 -27.04
C ALA A 490 12.51 33.24 -27.38
#